data_9dc4eff40a9a3e8ba0db719353b4051f
#
_entry.id   9dc4eff40a9a3e8ba0db719353b4051f
#
_cell.length_a   1.000
_cell.length_b   1.000
_cell.length_c   1.000
_cell.angle_alpha   90.00
_cell.angle_beta   90.00
_cell.angle_gamma   90.00
#
_symmetry.space_group_name_H-M   'P 1'
#
loop_
_entity.id
_entity.type
_entity.pdbx_description
1 polymer ?
#
loop_
_entity_poly.entity_id
_entity_poly.type
_entity_poly.pdbx_seq_one_letter_code
_entity_poly.pdbx_strand_id
1 'polypeptide(L)'
;HHNGMKIALEVAKHIHKVRINPGLYVFEKPKANRTEYTQSEFDEIAEKVRDTLKPLVLSLKEQGKAMRIGVNHGSLAERMLFTYGDTPQGMVESAIEFIRICEDLDFRNIVISMKASRVPVMIAAYQLMVKRMDQLGMDYPLHLGVTEAGDGEYGRIKSTAGIATLLAQGIGDTIRVSLTEAPEKEIPVCYSILQSLGLRKTMVEYVACPSCGRTLFNLEEVLHKVREATSHLVGLDIAVMGCIVNGPGEMADADYGYVGKTPGTISLYRGKEEIKRVPEAEGVEQLIALIKSDDRWVDP
;
A
#
# COMPACT_ATOMS: atom_id res chain seq x y z
N HIS A 1 -5.36 -22.43 10.12
CA HIS A 1 -4.82 -23.74 9.73
C HIS A 1 -4.60 -24.56 10.99
N HIS A 2 -5.12 -25.79 11.10
CA HIS A 2 -5.05 -26.60 12.34
C HIS A 2 -3.63 -27.04 12.75
N ASN A 3 -2.64 -26.76 11.97
CA ASN A 3 -1.22 -26.89 12.31
C ASN A 3 -0.52 -25.51 12.42
N GLY A 4 -1.29 -24.42 12.50
CA GLY A 4 -0.76 -23.06 12.43
C GLY A 4 0.29 -22.75 13.48
N MET A 5 0.10 -23.23 14.73
CA MET A 5 1.06 -23.00 15.80
C MET A 5 2.39 -23.75 15.55
N LYS A 6 2.36 -25.02 15.20
CA LYS A 6 3.58 -25.81 14.95
C LYS A 6 4.38 -25.23 13.79
N ILE A 7 3.68 -24.84 12.71
CA ILE A 7 4.30 -24.20 11.54
C ILE A 7 4.87 -22.82 11.94
N ALA A 8 4.15 -22.02 12.70
CA ALA A 8 4.61 -20.71 13.15
C ALA A 8 5.87 -20.79 14.01
N LEU A 9 5.93 -21.75 14.93
CA LEU A 9 7.11 -22.00 15.77
C LEU A 9 8.33 -22.45 14.94
N GLU A 10 8.13 -23.32 13.96
CA GLU A 10 9.23 -23.77 13.10
C GLU A 10 9.72 -22.63 12.20
N VAL A 11 8.82 -21.93 11.56
CA VAL A 11 9.14 -20.77 10.69
C VAL A 11 9.82 -19.65 11.50
N ALA A 12 9.43 -19.43 12.76
CA ALA A 12 10.04 -18.43 13.64
C ALA A 12 11.55 -18.59 13.80
N LYS A 13 12.10 -19.79 13.64
CA LYS A 13 13.54 -20.05 13.70
C LYS A 13 14.31 -19.39 12.55
N HIS A 14 13.67 -19.23 11.38
CA HIS A 14 14.30 -18.88 10.10
C HIS A 14 14.01 -17.47 9.61
N ILE A 15 12.99 -16.78 10.14
CA ILE A 15 12.56 -15.46 9.67
C ILE A 15 12.48 -14.44 10.81
N HIS A 16 12.49 -13.15 10.47
CA HIS A 16 12.48 -12.07 11.45
C HIS A 16 11.06 -11.70 11.94
N LYS A 17 10.02 -12.06 11.18
CA LYS A 17 8.64 -11.72 11.53
C LYS A 17 7.66 -12.81 11.07
N VAL A 18 6.92 -13.38 12.01
CA VAL A 18 5.87 -14.40 11.76
C VAL A 18 4.51 -13.72 11.67
N ARG A 19 3.66 -14.14 10.73
CA ARG A 19 2.25 -13.74 10.70
C ARG A 19 1.36 -14.84 11.25
N ILE A 20 0.45 -14.48 12.15
CA ILE A 20 -0.66 -15.32 12.59
C ILE A 20 -2.00 -14.77 12.12
N ASN A 21 -3.02 -15.63 12.04
CA ASN A 21 -4.41 -15.22 11.82
C ASN A 21 -5.23 -15.58 13.06
N PRO A 22 -5.69 -14.60 13.86
CA PRO A 22 -6.46 -14.82 15.06
C PRO A 22 -7.64 -15.79 14.90
N GLY A 23 -8.43 -15.62 13.85
CA GLY A 23 -9.62 -16.43 13.60
C GLY A 23 -9.34 -17.89 13.25
N LEU A 24 -8.12 -18.23 12.85
CA LEU A 24 -7.71 -19.59 12.47
C LEU A 24 -6.61 -20.17 13.37
N TYR A 25 -6.20 -19.42 14.40
CA TYR A 25 -5.08 -19.83 15.25
C TYR A 25 -5.45 -20.97 16.19
N VAL A 26 -6.61 -20.84 16.83
CA VAL A 26 -7.25 -21.92 17.60
C VAL A 26 -8.51 -22.31 16.87
N PHE A 27 -8.49 -23.45 16.20
CA PHE A 27 -9.64 -23.93 15.46
C PHE A 27 -10.59 -24.66 16.41
N GLU A 28 -11.82 -24.19 16.48
CA GLU A 28 -12.92 -24.90 17.12
C GLU A 28 -13.87 -25.46 16.05
N LYS A 29 -14.27 -26.71 16.22
CA LYS A 29 -15.29 -27.27 15.33
C LYS A 29 -16.60 -26.54 15.62
N PRO A 30 -17.27 -25.97 14.60
CA PRO A 30 -18.60 -25.40 14.77
C PRO A 30 -19.54 -26.45 15.39
N LYS A 31 -20.23 -26.10 16.48
CA LYS A 31 -21.26 -26.96 17.03
C LYS A 31 -22.53 -26.74 16.24
N ALA A 32 -23.04 -27.78 15.60
CA ALA A 32 -24.34 -27.71 14.93
C ALA A 32 -25.41 -27.23 15.94
N ASN A 33 -26.23 -26.25 15.54
CA ASN A 33 -27.30 -25.63 16.33
C ASN A 33 -26.86 -24.74 17.53
N ARG A 34 -25.63 -24.22 17.53
CA ARG A 34 -25.23 -23.22 18.53
C ARG A 34 -25.92 -21.88 18.22
N THR A 35 -26.64 -21.32 19.19
CA THR A 35 -27.30 -20.01 19.08
C THR A 35 -26.60 -18.92 19.89
N GLU A 36 -25.81 -19.29 20.89
CA GLU A 36 -25.12 -18.36 21.80
C GLU A 36 -23.84 -19.00 22.35
N TYR A 37 -22.96 -18.15 22.89
CA TYR A 37 -21.85 -18.51 23.74
C TYR A 37 -22.11 -18.03 25.15
N THR A 38 -21.94 -18.88 26.15
CA THR A 38 -21.95 -18.47 27.55
C THR A 38 -20.67 -17.76 27.94
N GLN A 39 -20.69 -16.94 28.98
CA GLN A 39 -19.46 -16.27 29.47
C GLN A 39 -18.37 -17.29 29.82
N SER A 40 -18.74 -18.41 30.46
CA SER A 40 -17.77 -19.48 30.77
C SER A 40 -17.11 -20.07 29.54
N GLU A 41 -17.85 -20.29 28.45
CA GLU A 41 -17.27 -20.78 27.18
C GLU A 41 -16.33 -19.75 26.56
N PHE A 42 -16.66 -18.45 26.66
CA PHE A 42 -15.75 -17.38 26.22
C PHE A 42 -14.44 -17.41 27.00
N ASP A 43 -14.51 -17.51 28.31
CA ASP A 43 -13.35 -17.49 29.19
C ASP A 43 -12.46 -18.73 28.96
N GLU A 44 -13.05 -19.91 28.83
CA GLU A 44 -12.34 -21.16 28.49
C GLU A 44 -11.62 -21.07 27.14
N ILE A 45 -12.28 -20.49 26.12
CA ILE A 45 -11.66 -20.34 24.80
C ILE A 45 -10.56 -19.29 24.84
N ALA A 46 -10.74 -18.18 25.54
CA ALA A 46 -9.73 -17.13 25.70
C ALA A 46 -8.47 -17.69 26.40
N GLU A 47 -8.64 -18.51 27.44
CA GLU A 47 -7.52 -19.19 28.12
C GLU A 47 -6.80 -20.17 27.17
N LYS A 48 -7.53 -20.96 26.41
CA LYS A 48 -6.97 -21.85 25.39
C LYS A 48 -6.21 -21.11 24.30
N VAL A 49 -6.71 -19.95 23.85
CA VAL A 49 -6.01 -19.08 22.90
C VAL A 49 -4.70 -18.59 23.51
N ARG A 50 -4.73 -18.13 24.76
CA ARG A 50 -3.56 -17.67 25.52
C ARG A 50 -2.50 -18.76 25.62
N ASP A 51 -2.89 -19.96 26.07
CA ASP A 51 -1.98 -21.09 26.23
C ASP A 51 -1.38 -21.55 24.91
N THR A 52 -2.18 -21.52 23.85
CA THR A 52 -1.72 -21.89 22.50
C THR A 52 -0.76 -20.83 21.92
N LEU A 53 -0.98 -19.54 22.18
CA LEU A 53 -0.17 -18.44 21.66
C LEU A 53 1.14 -18.24 22.43
N LYS A 54 1.12 -18.48 23.74
CA LYS A 54 2.23 -18.26 24.67
C LYS A 54 3.57 -18.83 24.20
N PRO A 55 3.69 -20.11 23.75
CA PRO A 55 4.98 -20.65 23.29
C PRO A 55 5.58 -19.87 22.12
N LEU A 56 4.75 -19.41 21.16
CA LEU A 56 5.21 -18.61 20.03
C LEU A 56 5.70 -17.22 20.49
N VAL A 57 4.92 -16.55 21.34
CA VAL A 57 5.27 -15.23 21.88
C VAL A 57 6.60 -15.28 22.62
N LEU A 58 6.78 -16.25 23.53
CA LEU A 58 8.02 -16.40 24.29
C LEU A 58 9.22 -16.70 23.38
N SER A 59 9.04 -17.57 22.39
CA SER A 59 10.09 -17.86 21.41
C SER A 59 10.49 -16.65 20.57
N LEU A 60 9.53 -15.83 20.14
CA LEU A 60 9.81 -14.61 19.39
C LEU A 60 10.47 -13.53 20.27
N LYS A 61 10.02 -13.42 21.53
CA LYS A 61 10.59 -12.50 22.52
C LYS A 61 12.07 -12.81 22.78
N GLU A 62 12.39 -14.09 23.06
CA GLU A 62 13.75 -14.56 23.30
C GLU A 62 14.67 -14.31 22.10
N GLN A 63 14.16 -14.46 20.87
CA GLN A 63 14.91 -14.26 19.63
C GLN A 63 14.93 -12.80 19.14
N GLY A 64 14.29 -11.85 19.84
CA GLY A 64 14.18 -10.44 19.40
C GLY A 64 13.41 -10.26 18.08
N LYS A 65 12.47 -11.17 17.77
CA LYS A 65 11.72 -11.18 16.51
C LYS A 65 10.33 -10.58 16.66
N ALA A 66 9.70 -10.27 15.54
CA ALA A 66 8.39 -9.64 15.50
C ALA A 66 7.26 -10.62 15.17
N MET A 67 6.04 -10.25 15.55
CA MET A 67 4.82 -10.94 15.15
C MET A 67 3.86 -9.98 14.43
N ARG A 68 3.25 -10.43 13.33
CA ARG A 68 2.12 -9.71 12.73
C ARG A 68 0.82 -10.42 13.06
N ILE A 69 -0.03 -9.73 13.81
CA ILE A 69 -1.43 -10.11 14.06
C ILE A 69 -2.22 -9.71 12.83
N GLY A 70 -2.59 -10.69 12.02
CA GLY A 70 -3.17 -10.46 10.70
C GLY A 70 -4.59 -10.99 10.59
N VAL A 71 -5.57 -10.14 10.90
CA VAL A 71 -7.00 -10.45 10.76
C VAL A 71 -7.43 -10.32 9.31
N ASN A 72 -8.22 -11.26 8.85
CA ASN A 72 -8.89 -11.22 7.55
C ASN A 72 -10.41 -11.29 7.77
N HIS A 73 -11.14 -10.38 7.13
CA HIS A 73 -12.59 -10.48 6.98
C HIS A 73 -12.96 -11.83 6.34
N GLY A 74 -14.04 -12.45 6.80
CA GLY A 74 -14.46 -13.78 6.34
C GLY A 74 -13.70 -14.95 6.99
N SER A 75 -12.74 -14.69 7.90
CA SER A 75 -12.03 -15.74 8.64
C SER A 75 -11.92 -15.44 10.14
N LEU A 76 -12.91 -14.79 10.70
CA LEU A 76 -13.00 -14.54 12.13
C LEU A 76 -13.35 -15.84 12.90
N ALA A 77 -12.93 -15.92 14.17
CA ALA A 77 -13.34 -17.01 15.05
C ALA A 77 -14.85 -17.01 15.24
N GLU A 78 -15.45 -18.20 15.36
CA GLU A 78 -16.91 -18.37 15.46
C GLU A 78 -17.50 -17.50 16.56
N ARG A 79 -16.89 -17.46 17.74
CA ARG A 79 -17.34 -16.60 18.86
C ARG A 79 -17.32 -15.10 18.54
N MET A 80 -16.34 -14.64 17.74
CA MET A 80 -16.29 -13.24 17.29
C MET A 80 -17.41 -12.94 16.30
N LEU A 81 -17.72 -13.89 15.40
CA LEU A 81 -18.86 -13.78 14.49
C LEU A 81 -20.19 -13.71 15.24
N PHE A 82 -20.37 -14.50 16.30
CA PHE A 82 -21.58 -14.48 17.13
C PHE A 82 -21.75 -13.14 17.87
N THR A 83 -20.66 -12.61 18.43
CA THR A 83 -20.72 -11.39 19.25
C THR A 83 -20.78 -10.12 18.43
N TYR A 84 -20.00 -10.03 17.36
CA TYR A 84 -19.79 -8.79 16.61
C TYR A 84 -20.19 -8.88 15.14
N GLY A 85 -20.55 -10.07 14.65
CA GLY A 85 -20.76 -10.35 13.24
C GLY A 85 -19.47 -10.31 12.42
N ASP A 86 -19.57 -10.56 11.11
CA ASP A 86 -18.47 -10.37 10.17
C ASP A 86 -18.35 -8.90 9.77
N THR A 87 -17.88 -8.09 10.71
CA THR A 87 -17.87 -6.62 10.66
C THR A 87 -16.48 -6.06 10.97
N PRO A 88 -16.23 -4.79 10.63
CA PRO A 88 -15.01 -4.08 11.07
C PRO A 88 -14.77 -4.16 12.58
N GLN A 89 -15.84 -4.10 13.39
CA GLN A 89 -15.73 -4.23 14.84
C GLN A 89 -15.26 -5.64 15.25
N GLY A 90 -15.82 -6.69 14.66
CA GLY A 90 -15.39 -8.06 14.92
C GLY A 90 -13.93 -8.30 14.54
N MET A 91 -13.46 -7.68 13.45
CA MET A 91 -12.04 -7.71 13.07
C MET A 91 -11.16 -7.04 14.12
N VAL A 92 -11.55 -5.86 14.61
CA VAL A 92 -10.77 -5.09 15.59
C VAL A 92 -10.70 -5.82 16.93
N GLU A 93 -11.83 -6.26 17.49
CA GLU A 93 -11.83 -6.95 18.79
C GLU A 93 -11.07 -8.29 18.72
N SER A 94 -11.11 -8.97 17.57
CA SER A 94 -10.30 -10.17 17.34
C SER A 94 -8.79 -9.88 17.39
N ALA A 95 -8.34 -8.71 16.90
CA ALA A 95 -6.94 -8.31 17.02
C ALA A 95 -6.57 -7.89 18.44
N ILE A 96 -7.42 -7.08 19.08
CA ILE A 96 -7.20 -6.58 20.45
C ILE A 96 -7.03 -7.72 21.46
N GLU A 97 -7.80 -8.79 21.33
CA GLU A 97 -7.64 -9.98 22.17
C GLU A 97 -6.20 -10.53 22.10
N PHE A 98 -5.66 -10.70 20.90
CA PHE A 98 -4.31 -11.23 20.71
C PHE A 98 -3.21 -10.23 21.14
N ILE A 99 -3.45 -8.94 20.94
CA ILE A 99 -2.54 -7.89 21.41
C ILE A 99 -2.43 -7.92 22.94
N ARG A 100 -3.56 -8.00 23.65
CA ARG A 100 -3.58 -8.08 25.12
C ARG A 100 -2.81 -9.28 25.64
N ILE A 101 -2.99 -10.46 25.02
CA ILE A 101 -2.21 -11.65 25.39
C ILE A 101 -0.70 -11.40 25.21
N CYS A 102 -0.30 -10.71 24.15
CA CYS A 102 1.10 -10.36 23.94
C CYS A 102 1.62 -9.37 24.98
N GLU A 103 0.84 -8.34 25.30
CA GLU A 103 1.19 -7.33 26.32
C GLU A 103 1.29 -7.94 27.71
N ASP A 104 0.40 -8.86 28.07
CA ASP A 104 0.46 -9.62 29.35
C ASP A 104 1.73 -10.48 29.47
N LEU A 105 2.32 -10.88 28.32
CA LEU A 105 3.59 -11.59 28.24
C LEU A 105 4.78 -10.64 28.06
N ASP A 106 4.56 -9.33 28.19
CA ASP A 106 5.55 -8.28 27.95
C ASP A 106 6.22 -8.41 26.56
N PHE A 107 5.40 -8.60 25.53
CA PHE A 107 5.83 -8.68 24.14
C PHE A 107 5.14 -7.61 23.31
N ARG A 108 5.92 -6.60 22.86
CA ARG A 108 5.42 -5.42 22.12
C ARG A 108 5.93 -5.32 20.68
N ASN A 109 6.74 -6.27 20.23
CA ASN A 109 7.23 -6.28 18.85
C ASN A 109 6.16 -6.80 17.87
N ILE A 110 5.07 -6.05 17.76
CA ILE A 110 3.83 -6.40 17.06
C ILE A 110 3.61 -5.49 15.85
N VAL A 111 3.06 -6.04 14.78
CA VAL A 111 2.49 -5.33 13.63
C VAL A 111 1.05 -5.81 13.44
N ILE A 112 0.13 -4.93 13.07
CA ILE A 112 -1.29 -5.28 12.92
C ILE A 112 -1.71 -5.16 11.45
N SER A 113 -2.57 -6.06 10.98
CA SER A 113 -3.22 -5.91 9.68
C SER A 113 -4.68 -6.35 9.70
N MET A 114 -5.56 -5.50 9.13
CA MET A 114 -7.01 -5.64 9.01
C MET A 114 -7.40 -5.80 7.55
N LYS A 115 -7.18 -6.99 6.96
CA LYS A 115 -7.39 -7.19 5.53
C LYS A 115 -8.80 -7.63 5.20
N ALA A 116 -9.35 -7.07 4.14
CA ALA A 116 -10.62 -7.49 3.56
C ALA A 116 -10.54 -7.44 2.03
N SER A 117 -11.36 -8.22 1.35
CA SER A 117 -11.53 -8.16 -0.10
C SER A 117 -12.43 -6.99 -0.53
N ARG A 118 -13.29 -6.51 0.36
CA ARG A 118 -14.13 -5.32 0.15
C ARG A 118 -13.42 -4.10 0.70
N VAL A 119 -13.04 -3.18 -0.19
CA VAL A 119 -12.30 -1.96 0.15
C VAL A 119 -12.96 -1.11 1.24
N PRO A 120 -14.29 -0.83 1.21
CA PRO A 120 -14.93 -0.06 2.29
C PRO A 120 -14.83 -0.73 3.67
N VAL A 121 -14.94 -2.07 3.73
CA VAL A 121 -14.80 -2.84 4.98
C VAL A 121 -13.35 -2.74 5.49
N MET A 122 -12.36 -2.88 4.61
CA MET A 122 -10.95 -2.73 4.96
C MET A 122 -10.67 -1.34 5.54
N ILE A 123 -11.10 -0.27 4.86
CA ILE A 123 -10.89 1.11 5.30
C ILE A 123 -11.52 1.32 6.69
N ALA A 124 -12.79 0.94 6.86
CA ALA A 124 -13.50 1.07 8.13
C ALA A 124 -12.81 0.29 9.27
N ALA A 125 -12.28 -0.91 8.98
CA ALA A 125 -11.59 -1.72 9.97
C ALA A 125 -10.28 -1.07 10.45
N TYR A 126 -9.48 -0.49 9.54
CA TYR A 126 -8.25 0.22 9.94
C TYR A 126 -8.55 1.52 10.70
N GLN A 127 -9.51 2.31 10.25
CA GLN A 127 -9.92 3.53 10.95
C GLN A 127 -10.43 3.23 12.36
N LEU A 128 -11.25 2.17 12.51
CA LEU A 128 -11.73 1.73 13.82
C LEU A 128 -10.58 1.19 14.69
N MET A 129 -9.61 0.49 14.09
CA MET A 129 -8.44 -0.03 14.81
C MET A 129 -7.59 1.10 15.38
N VAL A 130 -7.30 2.15 14.59
CA VAL A 130 -6.58 3.34 15.08
C VAL A 130 -7.32 3.96 16.26
N LYS A 131 -8.62 4.25 16.09
CA LYS A 131 -9.43 4.80 17.18
C LYS A 131 -9.42 3.93 18.44
N ARG A 132 -9.44 2.61 18.28
CA ARG A 132 -9.44 1.67 19.39
C ARG A 132 -8.07 1.61 20.08
N MET A 133 -6.99 1.66 19.31
CA MET A 133 -5.63 1.74 19.84
C MET A 133 -5.42 3.03 20.64
N ASP A 134 -5.86 4.17 20.13
CA ASP A 134 -5.80 5.46 20.84
C ASP A 134 -6.50 5.39 22.20
N GLN A 135 -7.72 4.80 22.25
CA GLN A 135 -8.47 4.62 23.51
C GLN A 135 -7.76 3.71 24.51
N LEU A 136 -6.92 2.79 24.04
CA LEU A 136 -6.21 1.81 24.87
C LEU A 136 -4.77 2.21 25.17
N GLY A 137 -4.29 3.34 24.64
CA GLY A 137 -2.89 3.78 24.76
C GLY A 137 -1.92 2.88 23.99
N MET A 138 -2.35 2.31 22.87
CA MET A 138 -1.57 1.44 22.00
C MET A 138 -1.10 2.22 20.76
N ASP A 139 0.12 1.93 20.27
CA ASP A 139 0.77 2.62 19.14
C ASP A 139 1.41 1.65 18.13
N TYR A 140 0.83 0.48 17.98
CA TYR A 140 1.38 -0.57 17.10
C TYR A 140 1.30 -0.21 15.61
N PRO A 141 2.39 -0.46 14.84
CA PRO A 141 2.41 -0.18 13.41
C PRO A 141 1.40 -1.03 12.63
N LEU A 142 0.85 -0.42 11.57
CA LEU A 142 -0.18 -0.99 10.72
C LEU A 142 0.38 -1.43 9.36
N HIS A 143 0.06 -2.65 8.96
CA HIS A 143 0.40 -3.21 7.66
C HIS A 143 -0.82 -3.26 6.76
N LEU A 144 -0.91 -2.33 5.80
CA LEU A 144 -2.05 -2.19 4.91
C LEU A 144 -2.05 -3.22 3.77
N GLY A 145 -3.22 -3.55 3.28
CA GLY A 145 -3.39 -4.34 2.07
C GLY A 145 -4.80 -4.83 1.87
N VAL A 146 -5.25 -4.83 0.62
CA VAL A 146 -6.47 -5.51 0.20
C VAL A 146 -6.14 -6.98 -0.04
N THR A 147 -6.94 -7.91 0.48
CA THR A 147 -6.81 -9.33 0.17
C THR A 147 -7.74 -9.69 -0.98
N GLU A 148 -7.35 -10.68 -1.79
CA GLU A 148 -8.18 -11.17 -2.89
C GLU A 148 -8.60 -10.03 -3.86
N ALA A 149 -7.62 -9.18 -4.20
CA ALA A 149 -7.89 -8.05 -5.07
C ALA A 149 -8.19 -8.47 -6.54
N GLY A 150 -7.77 -9.66 -6.93
CA GLY A 150 -7.85 -10.15 -8.30
C GLY A 150 -6.56 -9.89 -9.07
N ASP A 151 -6.66 -9.69 -10.36
CA ASP A 151 -5.54 -9.51 -11.29
C ASP A 151 -5.73 -8.28 -12.18
N GLY A 152 -4.80 -8.08 -13.08
CA GLY A 152 -4.85 -7.06 -14.12
C GLY A 152 -5.02 -5.65 -13.57
N GLU A 153 -5.63 -4.79 -14.38
CA GLU A 153 -5.86 -3.39 -14.05
C GLU A 153 -6.80 -3.22 -12.86
N TYR A 154 -7.89 -4.00 -12.82
CA TYR A 154 -8.88 -3.89 -11.74
C TYR A 154 -8.29 -4.26 -10.37
N GLY A 155 -7.46 -5.29 -10.30
CA GLY A 155 -6.76 -5.67 -9.06
C GLY A 155 -5.85 -4.55 -8.55
N ARG A 156 -5.15 -3.85 -9.46
CA ARG A 156 -4.31 -2.69 -9.16
C ARG A 156 -5.12 -1.51 -8.67
N ILE A 157 -6.19 -1.16 -9.35
CA ILE A 157 -7.12 -0.07 -8.97
C ILE A 157 -7.71 -0.36 -7.58
N LYS A 158 -8.20 -1.58 -7.36
CA LYS A 158 -8.80 -1.99 -6.09
C LYS A 158 -7.81 -1.90 -4.92
N SER A 159 -6.57 -2.37 -5.13
CA SER A 159 -5.49 -2.28 -4.15
C SER A 159 -5.13 -0.82 -3.87
N THR A 160 -5.00 0.00 -4.91
CA THR A 160 -4.71 1.42 -4.81
C THR A 160 -5.80 2.15 -4.02
N ALA A 161 -7.07 1.94 -4.36
CA ALA A 161 -8.19 2.58 -3.67
C ALA A 161 -8.19 2.30 -2.16
N GLY A 162 -7.92 1.05 -1.74
CA GLY A 162 -7.87 0.70 -0.31
C GLY A 162 -6.64 1.27 0.40
N ILE A 163 -5.46 1.09 -0.17
CA ILE A 163 -4.19 1.48 0.46
C ILE A 163 -4.03 3.00 0.46
N ALA A 164 -4.24 3.66 -0.70
CA ALA A 164 -4.03 5.09 -0.83
C ALA A 164 -4.99 5.91 0.04
N THR A 165 -6.24 5.48 0.19
CA THR A 165 -7.22 6.16 1.06
C THR A 165 -6.74 6.22 2.51
N LEU A 166 -6.11 5.16 3.02
CA LEU A 166 -5.60 5.12 4.40
C LEU A 166 -4.30 5.90 4.53
N LEU A 167 -3.35 5.73 3.60
CA LEU A 167 -2.09 6.47 3.60
C LEU A 167 -2.31 7.99 3.53
N ALA A 168 -3.28 8.46 2.75
CA ALA A 168 -3.64 9.88 2.67
C ALA A 168 -4.20 10.44 3.99
N GLN A 169 -4.66 9.57 4.90
CA GLN A 169 -5.10 9.91 6.26
C GLN A 169 -3.97 9.76 7.30
N GLY A 170 -2.74 9.43 6.90
CA GLY A 170 -1.63 9.15 7.80
C GLY A 170 -1.73 7.78 8.48
N ILE A 171 -2.57 6.87 7.97
CA ILE A 171 -2.76 5.53 8.52
C ILE A 171 -1.95 4.52 7.70
N GLY A 172 -1.00 3.83 8.33
CA GLY A 172 -0.24 2.75 7.75
C GLY A 172 1.27 3.01 7.68
N ASP A 173 2.04 1.98 8.04
CA ASP A 173 3.51 2.02 8.13
C ASP A 173 4.18 1.14 7.07
N THR A 174 3.49 0.10 6.67
CA THR A 174 3.92 -0.80 5.59
C THR A 174 2.73 -1.21 4.73
N ILE A 175 2.99 -1.53 3.46
CA ILE A 175 1.94 -1.90 2.52
C ILE A 175 2.24 -3.23 1.83
N ARG A 176 1.21 -3.92 1.37
CA ARG A 176 1.30 -5.05 0.47
C ARG A 176 0.16 -5.00 -0.56
N VAL A 177 0.51 -5.01 -1.82
CA VAL A 177 -0.41 -5.35 -2.91
C VAL A 177 -0.46 -6.87 -3.04
N SER A 178 -1.63 -7.44 -3.31
CA SER A 178 -1.83 -8.88 -3.49
C SER A 178 -2.60 -9.11 -4.78
N LEU A 179 -1.92 -9.64 -5.81
CA LEU A 179 -2.49 -9.92 -7.11
C LEU A 179 -2.46 -11.43 -7.39
N THR A 180 -3.38 -11.90 -8.23
CA THR A 180 -3.36 -13.26 -8.79
C THR A 180 -2.40 -13.28 -10.01
N GLU A 181 -1.16 -12.83 -9.78
CA GLU A 181 -0.08 -12.72 -10.76
C GLU A 181 1.25 -13.12 -10.11
N ALA A 182 2.33 -13.13 -10.88
CA ALA A 182 3.68 -13.35 -10.36
C ALA A 182 4.05 -12.26 -9.33
N PRO A 183 4.63 -12.63 -8.16
CA PRO A 183 4.83 -11.72 -7.03
C PRO A 183 5.67 -10.48 -7.35
N GLU A 184 6.60 -10.58 -8.29
CA GLU A 184 7.43 -9.46 -8.74
C GLU A 184 6.61 -8.32 -9.33
N LYS A 185 5.41 -8.58 -9.84
CA LYS A 185 4.50 -7.55 -10.36
C LYS A 185 3.81 -6.73 -9.28
N GLU A 186 3.79 -7.20 -8.03
CA GLU A 186 3.21 -6.48 -6.89
C GLU A 186 4.07 -5.27 -6.47
N ILE A 187 5.40 -5.37 -6.58
CA ILE A 187 6.35 -4.36 -6.10
C ILE A 187 6.23 -3.03 -6.86
N PRO A 188 6.21 -3.00 -8.21
CA PRO A 188 6.02 -1.74 -8.94
C PRO A 188 4.70 -1.05 -8.59
N VAL A 189 3.63 -1.81 -8.35
CA VAL A 189 2.34 -1.24 -7.94
C VAL A 189 2.43 -0.59 -6.56
N CYS A 190 3.14 -1.21 -5.60
CA CYS A 190 3.38 -0.61 -4.29
C CYS A 190 4.12 0.73 -4.43
N TYR A 191 5.17 0.79 -5.24
CA TYR A 191 5.91 2.04 -5.48
C TYR A 191 5.07 3.10 -6.20
N SER A 192 4.25 2.71 -7.17
CA SER A 192 3.34 3.64 -7.84
C SER A 192 2.31 4.24 -6.86
N ILE A 193 1.77 3.45 -5.93
CA ILE A 193 0.88 3.95 -4.87
C ILE A 193 1.60 4.99 -3.99
N LEU A 194 2.81 4.70 -3.55
CA LEU A 194 3.57 5.60 -2.70
C LEU A 194 3.96 6.89 -3.43
N GLN A 195 4.35 6.79 -4.70
CA GLN A 195 4.73 7.94 -5.50
C GLN A 195 3.54 8.83 -5.83
N SER A 196 2.38 8.28 -6.20
CA SER A 196 1.18 9.06 -6.50
C SER A 196 0.64 9.84 -5.28
N LEU A 197 1.07 9.47 -4.07
CA LEU A 197 0.78 10.22 -2.82
C LEU A 197 1.95 11.13 -2.39
N GLY A 198 3.01 11.23 -3.16
CA GLY A 198 4.19 12.01 -2.80
C GLY A 198 5.01 11.45 -1.62
N LEU A 199 4.70 10.23 -1.16
CA LEU A 199 5.36 9.60 0.00
C LEU A 199 6.75 9.05 -0.33
N ARG A 200 6.98 8.71 -1.60
CA ARG A 200 8.27 8.17 -2.06
C ARG A 200 8.44 8.39 -3.56
N LYS A 201 9.58 8.93 -4.00
CA LYS A 201 9.96 9.01 -5.41
C LYS A 201 10.87 7.82 -5.77
N THR A 202 10.44 7.00 -6.73
CA THR A 202 11.17 5.80 -7.18
C THR A 202 11.27 5.70 -8.69
N MET A 203 10.65 6.62 -9.41
CA MET A 203 10.65 6.73 -10.87
C MET A 203 10.56 8.20 -11.28
N VAL A 204 10.62 8.47 -12.55
CA VAL A 204 10.27 9.79 -13.11
C VAL A 204 8.77 10.00 -13.01
N GLU A 205 8.35 11.18 -12.58
CA GLU A 205 6.95 11.60 -12.65
C GLU A 205 6.70 12.29 -14.00
N TYR A 206 5.73 11.80 -14.75
CA TYR A 206 5.35 12.39 -16.04
C TYR A 206 4.01 13.06 -15.93
N VAL A 207 4.00 14.38 -16.08
CA VAL A 207 2.79 15.20 -16.12
C VAL A 207 2.42 15.48 -17.56
N ALA A 208 1.31 14.97 -18.04
CA ALA A 208 0.87 15.17 -19.42
C ALA A 208 -0.60 15.57 -19.47
N CYS A 209 -0.93 16.53 -20.33
CA CYS A 209 -2.32 16.91 -20.56
C CYS A 209 -3.07 15.83 -21.37
N PRO A 210 -4.42 15.75 -21.25
CA PRO A 210 -5.19 14.67 -21.89
C PRO A 210 -5.41 14.88 -23.40
N SER A 211 -4.67 15.77 -24.04
CA SER A 211 -4.87 16.19 -25.45
C SER A 211 -6.26 16.82 -25.71
N CYS A 212 -6.29 17.88 -26.47
CA CYS A 212 -7.52 18.57 -26.88
C CYS A 212 -7.35 19.20 -28.26
N GLY A 213 -8.37 19.91 -28.79
CA GLY A 213 -8.29 20.56 -30.10
C GLY A 213 -7.21 21.66 -30.24
N ARG A 214 -6.50 22.02 -29.17
CA ARG A 214 -5.38 22.96 -29.16
C ARG A 214 -4.03 22.28 -29.16
N THR A 215 -3.97 20.96 -29.10
CA THR A 215 -2.72 20.18 -29.13
C THR A 215 -2.05 20.33 -30.48
N LEU A 216 -0.75 20.65 -30.48
CA LEU A 216 0.01 21.07 -31.67
C LEU A 216 0.87 19.96 -32.28
N PHE A 217 0.96 18.80 -31.61
CA PHE A 217 1.77 17.63 -32.01
C PHE A 217 1.12 16.34 -31.55
N ASN A 218 1.64 15.18 -31.95
CA ASN A 218 1.19 13.89 -31.45
C ASN A 218 1.71 13.67 -29.98
N LEU A 219 0.87 14.05 -29.02
CA LEU A 219 1.24 14.06 -27.60
C LEU A 219 1.57 12.68 -27.05
N GLU A 220 0.82 11.65 -27.44
CA GLU A 220 1.04 10.27 -26.99
C GLU A 220 2.40 9.75 -27.48
N GLU A 221 2.73 9.95 -28.75
CA GLU A 221 4.01 9.56 -29.35
C GLU A 221 5.20 10.28 -28.69
N VAL A 222 5.06 11.60 -28.48
CA VAL A 222 6.13 12.39 -27.83
C VAL A 222 6.31 11.97 -26.38
N LEU A 223 5.23 11.78 -25.64
CA LEU A 223 5.29 11.29 -24.24
C LEU A 223 6.00 9.93 -24.17
N HIS A 224 5.71 9.03 -25.12
CA HIS A 224 6.39 7.72 -25.19
C HIS A 224 7.90 7.90 -25.41
N LYS A 225 8.32 8.71 -26.40
CA LYS A 225 9.73 9.00 -26.67
C LYS A 225 10.44 9.63 -25.48
N VAL A 226 9.80 10.58 -24.80
CA VAL A 226 10.34 11.20 -23.57
C VAL A 226 10.52 10.15 -22.48
N ARG A 227 9.53 9.28 -22.27
CA ARG A 227 9.62 8.19 -21.27
C ARG A 227 10.76 7.21 -21.60
N GLU A 228 10.87 6.76 -22.83
CA GLU A 228 11.96 5.87 -23.24
C GLU A 228 13.34 6.47 -22.97
N ALA A 229 13.50 7.76 -23.24
CA ALA A 229 14.77 8.45 -23.08
C ALA A 229 15.12 8.81 -21.64
N THR A 230 14.13 8.98 -20.73
CA THR A 230 14.35 9.58 -19.40
C THR A 230 13.91 8.71 -18.22
N SER A 231 13.33 7.52 -18.45
CA SER A 231 12.77 6.67 -17.38
C SER A 231 13.77 6.27 -16.28
N HIS A 232 15.06 6.30 -16.57
CA HIS A 232 16.14 6.03 -15.62
C HIS A 232 16.49 7.21 -14.70
N LEU A 233 15.98 8.42 -14.98
CA LEU A 233 16.27 9.65 -14.23
C LEU A 233 15.37 9.78 -12.99
N VAL A 234 15.46 8.83 -12.09
CA VAL A 234 14.61 8.73 -10.89
C VAL A 234 14.62 10.04 -10.10
N GLY A 235 13.43 10.51 -9.74
CA GLY A 235 13.25 11.72 -8.93
C GLY A 235 13.03 13.00 -9.72
N LEU A 236 13.10 12.96 -11.07
CA LEU A 236 12.69 14.07 -11.92
C LEU A 236 11.17 14.08 -12.15
N ASP A 237 10.63 15.29 -12.27
CA ASP A 237 9.25 15.56 -12.69
C ASP A 237 9.31 16.20 -14.09
N ILE A 238 8.81 15.52 -15.13
CA ILE A 238 8.89 15.96 -16.54
C ILE A 238 7.49 16.15 -17.09
N ALA A 239 7.19 17.36 -17.58
CA ALA A 239 5.91 17.69 -18.17
C ALA A 239 5.94 17.65 -19.70
N VAL A 240 4.89 17.07 -20.31
CA VAL A 240 4.66 17.10 -21.76
C VAL A 240 3.27 17.68 -22.01
N MET A 241 3.22 18.92 -22.52
CA MET A 241 2.00 19.71 -22.69
C MET A 241 1.76 20.05 -24.15
N GLY A 242 0.57 19.75 -24.64
CA GLY A 242 0.18 19.90 -26.04
C GLY A 242 0.14 21.35 -26.53
N CYS A 243 -0.03 22.36 -25.65
CA CYS A 243 -0.06 23.78 -26.02
C CYS A 243 0.31 24.68 -24.84
N ILE A 244 0.65 25.95 -25.15
CA ILE A 244 1.03 26.98 -24.17
C ILE A 244 -0.16 27.56 -23.39
N VAL A 245 -1.41 27.28 -23.76
CA VAL A 245 -2.55 27.94 -23.15
C VAL A 245 -2.70 27.58 -21.67
N ASN A 246 -2.65 26.30 -21.35
CA ASN A 246 -2.70 25.81 -19.98
C ASN A 246 -1.35 25.23 -19.53
N GLY A 247 -0.50 24.80 -20.49
CA GLY A 247 0.73 24.07 -20.24
C GLY A 247 1.61 24.68 -19.15
N PRO A 248 2.02 25.95 -19.25
CA PRO A 248 2.88 26.59 -18.25
C PRO A 248 2.30 26.62 -16.84
N GLY A 249 0.97 26.70 -16.69
CA GLY A 249 0.30 26.67 -15.40
C GLY A 249 0.20 25.24 -14.82
N GLU A 250 -0.18 24.29 -15.68
CA GLU A 250 -0.38 22.88 -15.27
C GLU A 250 0.94 22.14 -15.01
N MET A 251 2.06 22.61 -15.55
CA MET A 251 3.38 22.05 -15.34
C MET A 251 4.23 22.78 -14.30
N ALA A 252 3.64 23.72 -13.56
CA ALA A 252 4.38 24.67 -12.72
C ALA A 252 5.33 24.03 -11.68
N ASP A 253 5.03 22.79 -11.28
CA ASP A 253 5.81 22.02 -10.29
C ASP A 253 6.76 21.01 -10.95
N ALA A 254 6.80 20.91 -12.30
CA ALA A 254 7.72 20.02 -12.99
C ALA A 254 9.14 20.60 -13.06
N ASP A 255 10.17 19.75 -12.96
CA ASP A 255 11.56 20.17 -13.16
C ASP A 255 11.81 20.65 -14.60
N TYR A 256 11.23 19.93 -15.57
CA TYR A 256 11.36 20.20 -16.99
C TYR A 256 10.03 20.13 -17.73
N GLY A 257 9.87 20.96 -18.76
CA GLY A 257 8.68 20.99 -19.59
C GLY A 257 8.97 20.95 -21.09
N TYR A 258 8.20 20.11 -21.79
CA TYR A 258 8.08 20.07 -23.24
C TYR A 258 6.70 20.59 -23.63
N VAL A 259 6.60 21.76 -24.21
CA VAL A 259 5.32 22.46 -24.42
C VAL A 259 5.14 22.89 -25.87
N GLY A 260 4.05 22.52 -26.51
CA GLY A 260 3.69 22.99 -27.85
C GLY A 260 3.48 24.50 -27.88
N LYS A 261 4.24 25.23 -28.72
CA LYS A 261 4.23 26.69 -28.83
C LYS A 261 3.38 27.17 -30.00
N THR A 262 3.76 26.73 -31.18
CA THR A 262 3.06 26.94 -32.47
C THR A 262 3.21 25.65 -33.29
N PRO A 263 2.43 25.46 -34.36
CA PRO A 263 2.63 24.28 -35.21
C PRO A 263 4.08 24.08 -35.61
N GLY A 264 4.64 22.89 -35.34
CA GLY A 264 6.02 22.52 -35.60
C GLY A 264 7.07 23.13 -34.68
N THR A 265 6.69 23.87 -33.63
CA THR A 265 7.61 24.51 -32.68
C THR A 265 7.27 24.17 -31.23
N ILE A 266 8.28 23.79 -30.48
CA ILE A 266 8.21 23.44 -29.06
C ILE A 266 8.96 24.46 -28.22
N SER A 267 8.42 24.83 -27.07
CA SER A 267 9.12 25.54 -26.01
C SER A 267 9.58 24.54 -24.94
N LEU A 268 10.85 24.62 -24.57
CA LEU A 268 11.42 23.86 -23.47
C LEU A 268 11.52 24.73 -22.21
N TYR A 269 11.13 24.16 -21.09
CA TYR A 269 11.08 24.85 -19.81
C TYR A 269 11.99 24.17 -18.77
N ARG A 270 12.56 24.98 -17.87
CA ARG A 270 13.14 24.59 -16.59
C ARG A 270 12.26 25.16 -15.50
N GLY A 271 11.55 24.32 -14.76
CA GLY A 271 10.49 24.81 -13.86
C GLY A 271 9.51 25.71 -14.63
N LYS A 272 9.35 26.95 -14.19
CA LYS A 272 8.45 27.96 -14.79
C LYS A 272 9.09 28.80 -15.92
N GLU A 273 10.39 28.66 -16.14
CA GLU A 273 11.13 29.50 -17.08
C GLU A 273 11.20 28.86 -18.46
N GLU A 274 10.78 29.58 -19.52
CA GLU A 274 10.99 29.20 -20.93
C GLU A 274 12.47 29.40 -21.30
N ILE A 275 13.21 28.32 -21.50
CA ILE A 275 14.66 28.35 -21.77
C ILE A 275 14.94 28.54 -23.25
N LYS A 276 14.24 27.81 -24.12
CA LYS A 276 14.44 27.90 -25.57
C LYS A 276 13.25 27.38 -26.36
N ARG A 277 13.20 27.79 -27.64
CA ARG A 277 12.27 27.27 -28.65
C ARG A 277 13.04 26.47 -29.66
N VAL A 278 12.48 25.34 -30.05
CA VAL A 278 13.14 24.39 -30.97
C VAL A 278 12.08 23.83 -31.95
N PRO A 279 12.54 23.34 -33.12
CA PRO A 279 11.66 22.56 -34.00
C PRO A 279 11.14 21.30 -33.27
N GLU A 280 9.90 20.90 -33.54
CA GLU A 280 9.30 19.70 -32.94
C GLU A 280 10.17 18.46 -33.16
N ALA A 281 10.75 18.30 -34.35
CA ALA A 281 11.60 17.17 -34.71
C ALA A 281 12.83 17.00 -33.79
N GLU A 282 13.33 18.11 -33.22
CA GLU A 282 14.49 18.13 -32.32
C GLU A 282 14.09 18.17 -30.84
N GLY A 283 12.82 18.33 -30.55
CA GLY A 283 12.31 18.66 -29.21
C GLY A 283 12.75 17.71 -28.10
N VAL A 284 12.70 16.39 -28.33
CA VAL A 284 13.12 15.38 -27.33
C VAL A 284 14.65 15.41 -27.12
N GLU A 285 15.44 15.49 -28.20
CA GLU A 285 16.90 15.59 -28.11
C GLU A 285 17.32 16.84 -27.33
N GLN A 286 16.68 17.96 -27.62
CA GLN A 286 16.97 19.23 -26.97
C GLN A 286 16.50 19.26 -25.49
N LEU A 287 15.44 18.53 -25.13
CA LEU A 287 15.07 18.31 -23.74
C LEU A 287 16.15 17.52 -23.00
N ILE A 288 16.67 16.45 -23.59
CA ILE A 288 17.78 15.66 -23.04
C ILE A 288 19.03 16.54 -22.87
N ALA A 289 19.35 17.35 -23.86
CA ALA A 289 20.48 18.29 -23.80
C ALA A 289 20.34 19.30 -22.67
N LEU A 290 19.09 19.79 -22.41
CA LEU A 290 18.80 20.70 -21.31
C LEU A 290 19.03 19.98 -19.96
N ILE A 291 18.51 18.76 -19.78
CA ILE A 291 18.70 17.98 -18.55
C ILE A 291 20.19 17.71 -18.30
N LYS A 292 20.97 17.43 -19.36
CA LYS A 292 22.41 17.24 -19.28
C LYS A 292 23.17 18.53 -18.89
N SER A 293 22.74 19.66 -19.42
CA SER A 293 23.37 20.96 -19.11
C SER A 293 23.20 21.39 -17.65
N ASP A 294 22.24 20.79 -16.96
CA ASP A 294 21.91 21.04 -15.56
C ASP A 294 22.53 20.00 -14.61
N ASP A 295 23.42 19.15 -15.09
CA ASP A 295 24.03 18.05 -14.34
C ASP A 295 23.03 17.10 -13.67
N ARG A 296 21.81 17.00 -14.24
CA ARG A 296 20.73 16.13 -13.76
C ARG A 296 20.59 14.83 -14.56
N TRP A 297 21.50 14.64 -15.54
CA TRP A 297 21.54 13.41 -16.32
C TRP A 297 22.43 12.36 -15.65
N VAL A 298 21.94 11.15 -15.60
CA VAL A 298 22.69 9.94 -15.23
C VAL A 298 22.62 9.01 -16.43
N ASP A 299 23.71 8.39 -16.83
CA ASP A 299 23.68 7.40 -17.91
C ASP A 299 22.90 6.15 -17.47
N PRO A 300 22.12 5.50 -18.39
CA PRO A 300 21.28 4.36 -18.08
C PRO A 300 22.06 3.14 -17.59
#